data_91333f4d605cbe0e399f95553073587d
#
_entry.id   91333f4d605cbe0e399f95553073587d
#
_cell.length_a   1.000
_cell.length_b   1.000
_cell.length_c   1.000
_cell.angle_alpha   90.00
_cell.angle_beta   90.00
_cell.angle_gamma   90.00
#
_symmetry.space_group_name_H-M   'P 1'
#
loop_
_entity.id
_entity.type
_entity.pdbx_description
1 polymer ?
#
loop_
_entity_poly.entity_id
_entity_poly.type
_entity_poly.pdbx_seq_one_letter_code
_entity_poly.pdbx_strand_id
1 'polypeptide(L)'
;MQSTTLNLETNSVEISVPVISIHNLDHYFGQGELKKQVLFDINLEINIGEIVIMTGPSGSGKTTLLTLMGGLRSGQSGSLKLMGQEMCSASSEQLVKARRQIGYIFQAHNLHRSLTAVQNVQMGLEVHAKFSRSGMRDRSTEMLELVGLGQRINYYPDDLSGGQKQRVAIARALVSNPQIVLADEPTAALDSKSGREVVNLMQKFAKEQGCTILLVTHDNRILDIADRIVYMEDGKLA
;
A
#
# COMPACT_ATOMS: atom_id res chain seq x y z
N MET A 1 -54.01 -32.85 -2.29
CA MET A 1 -53.10 -32.19 -3.26
C MET A 1 -52.23 -31.22 -2.45
N GLN A 2 -51.03 -31.65 -2.12
CA GLN A 2 -50.07 -30.82 -1.40
C GLN A 2 -49.12 -30.20 -2.43
N SER A 3 -49.14 -28.88 -2.51
CA SER A 3 -48.26 -28.12 -3.40
C SER A 3 -46.91 -27.92 -2.68
N THR A 4 -45.87 -28.59 -3.17
CA THR A 4 -44.51 -28.41 -2.72
C THR A 4 -43.93 -27.18 -3.42
N THR A 5 -43.74 -26.10 -2.69
CA THR A 5 -43.06 -24.87 -3.17
C THR A 5 -41.56 -25.11 -3.05
N LEU A 6 -40.85 -25.21 -4.17
CA LEU A 6 -39.39 -25.24 -4.24
C LEU A 6 -38.89 -23.81 -4.05
N ASN A 7 -38.25 -23.55 -2.90
CA ASN A 7 -37.44 -22.35 -2.70
C ASN A 7 -36.11 -22.53 -3.44
N LEU A 8 -35.96 -21.83 -4.54
CA LEU A 8 -34.67 -21.61 -5.20
C LEU A 8 -33.95 -20.50 -4.47
N GLU A 9 -33.05 -20.87 -3.57
CA GLU A 9 -32.04 -19.92 -3.05
C GLU A 9 -31.11 -19.59 -4.20
N THR A 10 -31.29 -18.39 -4.77
CA THR A 10 -30.32 -17.78 -5.70
C THR A 10 -29.12 -17.32 -4.90
N ASN A 11 -28.07 -18.14 -4.84
CA ASN A 11 -26.75 -17.68 -4.44
C ASN A 11 -26.27 -16.63 -5.46
N SER A 12 -26.54 -15.37 -5.20
CA SER A 12 -25.90 -14.25 -5.90
C SER A 12 -24.44 -14.25 -5.49
N VAL A 13 -23.56 -14.77 -6.33
CA VAL A 13 -22.12 -14.51 -6.23
C VAL A 13 -21.95 -13.00 -6.46
N GLU A 14 -21.75 -12.25 -5.39
CA GLU A 14 -21.32 -10.85 -5.50
C GLU A 14 -19.97 -10.85 -6.22
N ILE A 15 -19.96 -10.49 -7.49
CA ILE A 15 -18.74 -10.26 -8.25
C ILE A 15 -18.14 -8.98 -7.69
N SER A 16 -17.28 -9.08 -6.68
CA SER A 16 -16.55 -7.93 -6.16
C SER A 16 -15.56 -7.48 -7.23
N VAL A 17 -15.71 -6.24 -7.70
CA VAL A 17 -14.74 -5.64 -8.64
C VAL A 17 -13.42 -5.45 -7.89
N PRO A 18 -12.30 -6.04 -8.38
CA PRO A 18 -11.02 -5.91 -7.71
C PRO A 18 -10.56 -4.45 -7.68
N VAL A 19 -10.00 -4.03 -6.54
CA VAL A 19 -9.44 -2.67 -6.39
C VAL A 19 -8.11 -2.52 -7.12
N ILE A 20 -7.36 -3.63 -7.24
CA ILE A 20 -6.15 -3.76 -8.07
C ILE A 20 -6.39 -4.90 -9.05
N SER A 21 -6.22 -4.64 -10.35
CA SER A 21 -6.35 -5.64 -11.41
C SER A 21 -5.20 -5.50 -12.39
N ILE A 22 -4.41 -6.55 -12.54
CA ILE A 22 -3.22 -6.60 -13.39
C ILE A 22 -3.37 -7.77 -14.36
N HIS A 23 -3.19 -7.51 -15.66
CA HIS A 23 -3.26 -8.52 -16.71
C HIS A 23 -2.10 -8.40 -17.69
N ASN A 24 -1.35 -9.49 -17.87
CA ASN A 24 -0.24 -9.63 -18.80
C ASN A 24 0.75 -8.46 -18.71
N LEU A 25 1.07 -8.00 -17.48
CA LEU A 25 1.93 -6.85 -17.27
C LEU A 25 3.39 -7.24 -17.41
N ASP A 26 4.06 -6.64 -18.39
CA ASP A 26 5.51 -6.69 -18.56
C ASP A 26 6.15 -5.36 -18.18
N HIS A 27 7.37 -5.41 -17.67
CA HIS A 27 8.14 -4.19 -17.42
C HIS A 27 9.62 -4.38 -17.72
N TYR A 28 10.22 -3.31 -18.28
CA TYR A 28 11.62 -3.28 -18.71
C TYR A 28 12.34 -2.09 -18.10
N PHE A 29 13.61 -2.26 -17.75
CA PHE A 29 14.54 -1.17 -17.46
C PHE A 29 15.49 -0.96 -18.61
N GLY A 30 16.06 0.26 -18.69
CA GLY A 30 17.01 0.64 -19.74
C GLY A 30 16.35 0.91 -21.09
N GLN A 31 17.18 1.24 -22.08
CA GLN A 31 16.77 1.53 -23.46
C GLN A 31 17.78 0.91 -24.45
N GLY A 32 17.32 0.66 -25.67
CA GLY A 32 18.17 0.09 -26.73
C GLY A 32 18.75 -1.27 -26.31
N GLU A 33 20.05 -1.45 -26.48
CA GLU A 33 20.76 -2.68 -26.16
C GLU A 33 20.83 -2.98 -24.64
N LEU A 34 20.63 -1.96 -23.80
CA LEU A 34 20.58 -2.10 -22.33
C LEU A 34 19.18 -2.42 -21.81
N LYS A 35 18.20 -2.61 -22.69
CA LYS A 35 16.83 -2.95 -22.30
C LYS A 35 16.79 -4.35 -21.68
N LYS A 36 16.40 -4.43 -20.41
CA LYS A 36 16.29 -5.68 -19.65
C LYS A 36 14.88 -5.82 -19.10
N GLN A 37 14.21 -6.93 -19.40
CA GLN A 37 12.93 -7.28 -18.81
C GLN A 37 13.11 -7.69 -17.35
N VAL A 38 12.21 -7.22 -16.48
CA VAL A 38 12.25 -7.45 -15.03
C VAL A 38 10.94 -7.96 -14.47
N LEU A 39 9.82 -7.75 -15.18
CA LEU A 39 8.53 -8.38 -14.90
C LEU A 39 8.04 -9.09 -16.14
N PHE A 40 7.51 -10.28 -15.97
CA PHE A 40 7.12 -11.18 -17.03
C PHE A 40 5.69 -11.67 -16.80
N ASP A 41 4.75 -11.23 -17.63
CA ASP A 41 3.37 -11.70 -17.67
C ASP A 41 2.70 -11.71 -16.28
N ILE A 42 2.77 -10.60 -15.56
CA ILE A 42 2.17 -10.49 -14.23
C ILE A 42 0.65 -10.44 -14.36
N ASN A 43 -0.01 -11.36 -13.66
CA ASN A 43 -1.46 -11.43 -13.54
C ASN A 43 -1.82 -11.46 -12.05
N LEU A 44 -2.56 -10.45 -11.55
CA LEU A 44 -2.88 -10.32 -10.13
C LEU A 44 -4.17 -9.52 -9.95
N GLU A 45 -5.09 -10.05 -9.17
CA GLU A 45 -6.27 -9.32 -8.72
C GLU A 45 -6.28 -9.25 -7.20
N ILE A 46 -6.60 -8.08 -6.63
CA ILE A 46 -6.74 -7.86 -5.20
C ILE A 46 -8.09 -7.18 -4.94
N ASN A 47 -8.88 -7.76 -4.05
CA ASN A 47 -10.20 -7.28 -3.72
C ASN A 47 -10.16 -6.15 -2.68
N ILE A 48 -11.27 -5.39 -2.59
CA ILE A 48 -11.41 -4.33 -1.58
C ILE A 48 -11.33 -4.94 -0.18
N GLY A 49 -10.52 -4.30 0.70
CA GLY A 49 -10.32 -4.72 2.08
C GLY A 49 -9.42 -5.94 2.27
N GLU A 50 -8.91 -6.54 1.18
CA GLU A 50 -7.99 -7.68 1.23
C GLU A 50 -6.61 -7.24 1.71
N ILE A 51 -5.99 -8.05 2.57
CA ILE A 51 -4.59 -7.91 2.96
C ILE A 51 -3.78 -8.98 2.23
N VAL A 52 -2.99 -8.55 1.27
CA VAL A 52 -2.11 -9.43 0.50
C VAL A 52 -0.67 -9.22 0.92
N ILE A 53 0.05 -10.30 1.22
CA ILE A 53 1.49 -10.25 1.42
C ILE A 53 2.19 -10.84 0.20
N MET A 54 3.11 -10.07 -0.38
CA MET A 54 3.99 -10.52 -1.45
C MET A 54 5.36 -10.86 -0.88
N THR A 55 5.80 -12.10 -1.06
CA THR A 55 7.10 -12.61 -0.60
C THR A 55 7.92 -13.16 -1.75
N GLY A 56 9.17 -13.53 -1.50
CA GLY A 56 10.10 -14.07 -2.51
C GLY A 56 11.51 -13.51 -2.38
N PRO A 57 12.50 -14.05 -3.13
CA PRO A 57 13.90 -13.67 -3.02
C PRO A 57 14.14 -12.18 -3.31
N SER A 58 15.26 -11.64 -2.80
CA SER A 58 15.70 -10.29 -3.17
C SER A 58 15.97 -10.23 -4.68
N GLY A 59 15.57 -9.11 -5.30
CA GLY A 59 15.73 -8.93 -6.76
C GLY A 59 14.65 -9.61 -7.61
N SER A 60 13.65 -10.29 -7.02
CA SER A 60 12.57 -10.94 -7.79
C SER A 60 11.59 -9.99 -8.48
N GLY A 61 11.66 -8.67 -8.24
CA GLY A 61 10.80 -7.68 -8.90
C GLY A 61 9.69 -7.08 -8.02
N LYS A 62 9.55 -7.49 -6.75
CA LYS A 62 8.47 -7.03 -5.83
C LYS A 62 8.36 -5.52 -5.71
N THR A 63 9.47 -4.84 -5.39
CA THR A 63 9.53 -3.37 -5.31
C THR A 63 9.21 -2.71 -6.65
N THR A 64 9.63 -3.32 -7.78
CA THR A 64 9.30 -2.83 -9.12
C THR A 64 7.78 -2.87 -9.35
N LEU A 65 7.15 -4.00 -9.06
CA LEU A 65 5.69 -4.15 -9.19
C LEU A 65 4.96 -3.18 -8.24
N LEU A 66 5.42 -3.05 -7.00
CA LEU A 66 4.85 -2.13 -6.03
C LEU A 66 4.94 -0.66 -6.50
N THR A 67 6.07 -0.25 -7.11
CA THR A 67 6.24 1.12 -7.64
C THR A 67 5.38 1.40 -8.87
N LEU A 68 5.09 0.39 -9.69
CA LEU A 68 4.14 0.50 -10.81
C LEU A 68 2.71 0.70 -10.28
N MET A 69 2.28 -0.12 -9.32
CA MET A 69 0.98 0.04 -8.65
C MET A 69 0.87 1.39 -7.93
N GLY A 70 1.95 1.88 -7.33
CA GLY A 70 1.97 3.21 -6.70
C GLY A 70 1.94 4.39 -7.68
N GLY A 71 1.94 4.14 -8.99
CA GLY A 71 2.03 5.18 -10.01
C GLY A 71 3.32 6.00 -9.93
N LEU A 72 4.39 5.44 -9.34
CA LEU A 72 5.72 6.04 -9.26
C LEU A 72 6.56 5.72 -10.50
N ARG A 73 6.13 4.72 -11.27
CA ARG A 73 6.67 4.32 -12.57
C ARG A 73 5.51 4.11 -13.54
N SER A 74 5.77 4.32 -14.83
CA SER A 74 4.78 4.03 -15.89
C SER A 74 4.89 2.58 -16.31
N GLY A 75 3.76 1.90 -16.42
CA GLY A 75 3.66 0.59 -17.07
C GLY A 75 3.95 0.71 -18.56
N GLN A 76 4.54 -0.34 -19.16
CA GLN A 76 4.99 -0.30 -20.54
C GLN A 76 4.19 -1.25 -21.46
N SER A 77 3.65 -2.33 -20.90
CA SER A 77 2.90 -3.34 -21.62
C SER A 77 1.92 -4.04 -20.70
N GLY A 78 0.82 -4.53 -21.22
CA GLY A 78 -0.27 -5.11 -20.45
C GLY A 78 -1.23 -4.08 -19.87
N SER A 79 -1.99 -4.46 -18.85
CA SER A 79 -2.96 -3.61 -18.14
C SER A 79 -2.68 -3.63 -16.64
N LEU A 80 -2.72 -2.46 -16.03
CA LEU A 80 -2.70 -2.26 -14.58
C LEU A 80 -3.81 -1.28 -14.23
N LYS A 81 -4.87 -1.77 -13.59
CA LYS A 81 -5.98 -0.94 -13.14
C LYS A 81 -5.98 -0.80 -11.62
N LEU A 82 -6.16 0.43 -11.15
CA LEU A 82 -6.38 0.75 -9.75
C LEU A 82 -7.74 1.41 -9.61
N MET A 83 -8.61 0.86 -8.78
CA MET A 83 -9.98 1.37 -8.60
C MET A 83 -10.69 1.56 -9.94
N GLY A 84 -10.51 0.61 -10.87
CA GLY A 84 -11.04 0.64 -12.24
C GLY A 84 -10.32 1.57 -13.23
N GLN A 85 -9.38 2.41 -12.79
CA GLN A 85 -8.64 3.33 -13.66
C GLN A 85 -7.37 2.68 -14.22
N GLU A 86 -7.20 2.68 -15.56
CA GLU A 86 -5.98 2.19 -16.22
C GLU A 86 -4.79 3.10 -15.91
N MET A 87 -3.65 2.50 -15.52
CA MET A 87 -2.43 3.21 -15.11
C MET A 87 -1.34 3.18 -16.17
N CYS A 88 -1.28 2.15 -17.03
CA CYS A 88 -0.23 2.02 -18.04
C CYS A 88 -0.27 3.14 -19.08
N SER A 89 -1.46 3.62 -19.43
CA SER A 89 -1.67 4.73 -20.39
C SER A 89 -2.20 6.00 -19.75
N ALA A 90 -2.12 6.11 -18.41
CA ALA A 90 -2.67 7.23 -17.67
C ALA A 90 -1.91 8.54 -17.94
N SER A 91 -2.63 9.63 -18.08
CA SER A 91 -2.07 10.99 -18.12
C SER A 91 -1.47 11.37 -16.76
N SER A 92 -0.61 12.39 -16.73
CA SER A 92 -0.04 12.90 -15.48
C SER A 92 -1.11 13.30 -14.46
N GLU A 93 -2.22 13.87 -14.90
CA GLU A 93 -3.35 14.27 -14.05
C GLU A 93 -4.05 13.04 -13.44
N GLN A 94 -4.28 12.01 -14.26
CA GLN A 94 -4.87 10.74 -13.81
C GLN A 94 -3.96 10.04 -12.79
N LEU A 95 -2.63 10.01 -13.01
CA LEU A 95 -1.67 9.48 -12.05
C LEU A 95 -1.68 10.25 -10.72
N VAL A 96 -1.78 11.59 -10.76
CA VAL A 96 -1.91 12.41 -9.54
C VAL A 96 -3.18 12.05 -8.79
N LYS A 97 -4.32 11.91 -9.50
CA LYS A 97 -5.60 11.54 -8.89
C LYS A 97 -5.54 10.14 -8.25
N ALA A 98 -4.95 9.17 -8.93
CA ALA A 98 -4.77 7.82 -8.38
C ALA A 98 -3.88 7.82 -7.13
N ARG A 99 -2.72 8.50 -7.18
CA ARG A 99 -1.80 8.60 -6.02
C ARG A 99 -2.43 9.21 -4.77
N ARG A 100 -3.43 10.08 -4.90
CA ARG A 100 -4.18 10.61 -3.75
C ARG A 100 -4.95 9.53 -2.98
N GLN A 101 -5.29 8.42 -3.63
CA GLN A 101 -6.01 7.30 -3.02
C GLN A 101 -5.08 6.22 -2.45
N ILE A 102 -3.76 6.42 -2.57
CA ILE A 102 -2.75 5.44 -2.20
C ILE A 102 -1.89 5.98 -1.05
N GLY A 103 -1.82 5.23 0.04
CA GLY A 103 -0.80 5.41 1.08
C GLY A 103 0.43 4.57 0.72
N TYR A 104 1.61 5.19 0.64
CA TYR A 104 2.83 4.45 0.33
C TYR A 104 3.81 4.47 1.51
N ILE A 105 4.22 3.28 1.95
CA ILE A 105 5.22 3.08 3.00
C ILE A 105 6.49 2.57 2.33
N PHE A 106 7.53 3.40 2.33
CA PHE A 106 8.82 3.09 1.71
C PHE A 106 9.75 2.40 2.71
N GLN A 107 10.59 1.51 2.23
CA GLN A 107 11.63 0.86 3.02
C GLN A 107 12.57 1.87 3.70
N ALA A 108 12.93 2.97 3.03
CA ALA A 108 13.85 4.01 3.52
C ALA A 108 13.16 5.13 4.31
N HIS A 109 11.92 4.94 4.80
CA HIS A 109 11.08 5.94 5.50
C HIS A 109 10.73 7.19 4.68
N ASN A 110 11.69 7.77 3.94
CA ASN A 110 11.55 8.98 3.11
C ASN A 110 10.92 10.17 3.87
N LEU A 111 11.38 10.40 5.11
CA LEU A 111 10.98 11.56 5.89
C LEU A 111 11.78 12.80 5.49
N HIS A 112 11.11 13.94 5.45
CA HIS A 112 11.74 15.22 5.19
C HIS A 112 12.45 15.71 6.45
N ARG A 113 13.78 15.82 6.42
CA ARG A 113 14.62 16.11 7.60
C ARG A 113 14.35 17.47 8.26
N SER A 114 13.95 18.47 7.47
CA SER A 114 13.64 19.82 7.99
C SER A 114 12.19 19.97 8.50
N LEU A 115 11.40 18.90 8.51
CA LEU A 115 10.04 18.88 9.02
C LEU A 115 9.97 18.03 10.29
N THR A 116 9.15 18.46 11.24
CA THR A 116 8.85 17.68 12.44
C THR A 116 8.04 16.43 12.10
N ALA A 117 7.88 15.50 13.07
CA ALA A 117 7.07 14.29 12.89
C ALA A 117 5.65 14.65 12.44
N VAL A 118 4.98 15.58 13.11
CA VAL A 118 3.61 16.00 12.74
C VAL A 118 3.56 16.63 11.36
N GLN A 119 4.55 17.43 10.97
CA GLN A 119 4.63 18.04 9.64
C GLN A 119 4.88 16.99 8.54
N ASN A 120 5.72 15.98 8.82
CA ASN A 120 5.91 14.87 7.90
C ASN A 120 4.60 14.09 7.67
N VAL A 121 3.77 13.91 8.71
CA VAL A 121 2.45 13.27 8.57
C VAL A 121 1.48 14.17 7.81
N GLN A 122 1.49 15.49 8.06
CA GLN A 122 0.65 16.48 7.35
C GLN A 122 0.85 16.44 5.83
N MET A 123 2.07 16.14 5.34
CA MET A 123 2.33 15.99 3.90
C MET A 123 1.39 14.97 3.23
N GLY A 124 0.96 13.94 3.95
CA GLY A 124 -0.04 12.97 3.45
C GLY A 124 -1.43 13.57 3.24
N LEU A 125 -1.72 14.73 3.83
CA LEU A 125 -3.00 15.44 3.70
C LEU A 125 -2.94 16.63 2.72
N GLU A 126 -1.76 17.21 2.46
CA GLU A 126 -1.60 18.41 1.63
C GLU A 126 -2.10 18.22 0.18
N VAL A 127 -2.08 17.00 -0.32
CA VAL A 127 -2.60 16.67 -1.66
C VAL A 127 -4.13 16.64 -1.73
N HIS A 128 -4.81 16.80 -0.57
CA HIS A 128 -6.27 16.75 -0.46
C HIS A 128 -6.83 18.13 -0.11
N ALA A 129 -7.54 18.76 -1.05
CA ALA A 129 -8.11 20.10 -0.87
C ALA A 129 -9.16 20.23 0.25
N LYS A 130 -9.65 19.11 0.78
CA LYS A 130 -10.74 19.07 1.78
C LYS A 130 -10.31 19.43 3.22
N PHE A 131 -9.00 19.46 3.50
CA PHE A 131 -8.51 19.72 4.85
C PHE A 131 -8.06 21.17 5.05
N SER A 132 -8.53 21.82 6.14
CA SER A 132 -7.96 23.07 6.63
C SER A 132 -6.61 22.84 7.28
N ARG A 133 -5.79 23.89 7.42
CA ARG A 133 -4.46 23.78 8.09
C ARG A 133 -4.55 23.26 9.53
N SER A 134 -5.52 23.75 10.31
CA SER A 134 -5.76 23.25 11.67
C SER A 134 -6.20 21.79 11.65
N GLY A 135 -7.17 21.43 10.84
CA GLY A 135 -7.65 20.04 10.73
C GLY A 135 -6.58 19.06 10.27
N MET A 136 -5.63 19.49 9.40
CA MET A 136 -4.47 18.66 9.06
C MET A 136 -3.58 18.39 10.27
N ARG A 137 -3.33 19.40 11.11
CA ARG A 137 -2.51 19.23 12.31
C ARG A 137 -3.16 18.31 13.32
N ASP A 138 -4.45 18.52 13.62
CA ASP A 138 -5.20 17.73 14.60
C ASP A 138 -5.20 16.26 14.19
N ARG A 139 -5.58 15.97 12.94
CA ARG A 139 -5.60 14.59 12.40
C ARG A 139 -4.23 13.94 12.36
N SER A 140 -3.16 14.70 12.06
CA SER A 140 -1.80 14.19 12.07
C SER A 140 -1.31 13.89 13.49
N THR A 141 -1.74 14.68 14.48
CA THR A 141 -1.45 14.45 15.89
C THR A 141 -2.15 13.16 16.37
N GLU A 142 -3.45 13.00 16.10
CA GLU A 142 -4.20 11.78 16.40
C GLU A 142 -3.54 10.54 15.79
N MET A 143 -3.10 10.62 14.53
CA MET A 143 -2.44 9.51 13.87
C MET A 143 -1.08 9.18 14.53
N LEU A 144 -0.31 10.19 14.96
CA LEU A 144 0.94 9.97 15.69
C LEU A 144 0.70 9.35 17.08
N GLU A 145 -0.39 9.71 17.75
CA GLU A 145 -0.81 9.06 19.00
C GLU A 145 -1.14 7.58 18.79
N LEU A 146 -1.87 7.25 17.72
CA LEU A 146 -2.21 5.87 17.35
C LEU A 146 -0.97 4.99 17.08
N VAL A 147 0.10 5.56 16.51
CA VAL A 147 1.37 4.85 16.33
C VAL A 147 2.32 4.95 17.54
N GLY A 148 1.85 5.46 18.68
CA GLY A 148 2.61 5.56 19.94
C GLY A 148 3.66 6.67 19.94
N LEU A 149 3.48 7.75 19.17
CA LEU A 149 4.41 8.90 19.06
C LEU A 149 3.79 10.22 19.53
N GLY A 150 2.70 10.22 20.31
CA GLY A 150 2.03 11.43 20.80
C GLY A 150 2.95 12.40 21.53
N GLN A 151 3.94 11.89 22.29
CA GLN A 151 4.93 12.73 23.00
C GLN A 151 6.09 13.22 22.12
N ARG A 152 6.12 12.85 20.82
CA ARG A 152 7.21 13.15 19.89
C ARG A 152 6.76 13.89 18.62
N ILE A 153 5.58 14.48 18.65
CA ILE A 153 4.95 15.15 17.49
C ILE A 153 5.82 16.29 16.91
N ASN A 154 6.60 16.97 17.76
CA ASN A 154 7.45 18.09 17.37
C ASN A 154 8.93 17.69 17.18
N TYR A 155 9.28 16.40 17.25
CA TYR A 155 10.65 15.93 17.04
C TYR A 155 10.97 15.90 15.54
N TYR A 156 12.22 16.24 15.22
CA TYR A 156 12.73 16.10 13.86
C TYR A 156 13.19 14.65 13.60
N PRO A 157 13.23 14.20 12.34
CA PRO A 157 13.68 12.84 12.01
C PRO A 157 15.03 12.47 12.61
N ASP A 158 15.98 13.42 12.72
CA ASP A 158 17.31 13.14 13.27
C ASP A 158 17.28 12.85 14.78
N ASP A 159 16.25 13.31 15.48
CA ASP A 159 16.01 13.03 16.92
C ASP A 159 15.22 11.74 17.17
N LEU A 160 14.81 11.03 16.11
CA LEU A 160 14.00 9.82 16.18
C LEU A 160 14.85 8.57 15.89
N SER A 161 14.60 7.49 16.63
CA SER A 161 15.16 6.17 16.30
C SER A 161 14.63 5.66 14.95
N GLY A 162 15.30 4.66 14.34
CA GLY A 162 14.85 4.04 13.10
C GLY A 162 13.40 3.54 13.16
N GLY A 163 13.03 2.86 14.26
CA GLY A 163 11.66 2.40 14.47
C GLY A 163 10.64 3.54 14.64
N GLN A 164 11.03 4.65 15.28
CA GLN A 164 10.18 5.84 15.39
C GLN A 164 9.99 6.52 14.03
N LYS A 165 11.04 6.62 13.21
CA LYS A 165 10.95 7.11 11.82
C LYS A 165 9.97 6.26 11.00
N GLN A 166 10.03 4.94 11.16
CA GLN A 166 9.11 4.03 10.47
C GLN A 166 7.66 4.26 10.89
N ARG A 167 7.39 4.43 12.19
CA ARG A 167 6.04 4.75 12.69
C ARG A 167 5.53 6.10 12.14
N VAL A 168 6.38 7.12 12.00
CA VAL A 168 6.02 8.39 11.33
C VAL A 168 5.68 8.17 9.86
N ALA A 169 6.47 7.36 9.13
CA ALA A 169 6.19 7.04 7.72
C ALA A 169 4.87 6.30 7.55
N ILE A 170 4.53 5.38 8.46
CA ILE A 170 3.25 4.67 8.48
C ILE A 170 2.10 5.64 8.79
N ALA A 171 2.26 6.49 9.80
CA ALA A 171 1.27 7.53 10.11
C ALA A 171 0.99 8.42 8.91
N ARG A 172 2.04 8.86 8.19
CA ARG A 172 1.91 9.64 6.96
C ARG A 172 1.13 8.91 5.88
N ALA A 173 1.36 7.61 5.70
CA ALA A 173 0.68 6.83 4.67
C ALA A 173 -0.81 6.64 4.98
N LEU A 174 -1.18 6.52 6.28
CA LEU A 174 -2.54 6.21 6.72
C LEU A 174 -3.41 7.44 7.00
N VAL A 175 -2.81 8.63 7.22
CA VAL A 175 -3.51 9.82 7.71
C VAL A 175 -4.65 10.31 6.81
N SER A 176 -4.56 10.07 5.49
CA SER A 176 -5.58 10.47 4.52
C SER A 176 -6.76 9.52 4.40
N ASN A 177 -6.76 8.38 5.11
CA ASN A 177 -7.64 7.22 4.91
C ASN A 177 -7.61 6.75 3.44
N PRO A 178 -6.47 6.24 2.97
CA PRO A 178 -6.33 5.79 1.59
C PRO A 178 -7.17 4.54 1.33
N GLN A 179 -7.58 4.33 0.07
CA GLN A 179 -8.26 3.09 -0.34
C GLN A 179 -7.27 1.92 -0.47
N ILE A 180 -6.03 2.21 -0.82
CA ILE A 180 -4.95 1.23 -1.00
C ILE A 180 -3.74 1.67 -0.19
N VAL A 181 -3.14 0.74 0.55
CA VAL A 181 -1.81 0.91 1.16
C VAL A 181 -0.83 -0.03 0.48
N LEU A 182 0.24 0.54 -0.04
CA LEU A 182 1.38 -0.20 -0.60
C LEU A 182 2.55 -0.07 0.36
N ALA A 183 3.04 -1.17 0.90
CA ALA A 183 4.09 -1.17 1.90
C ALA A 183 5.29 -2.02 1.45
N ASP A 184 6.46 -1.39 1.35
CA ASP A 184 7.72 -2.06 1.03
C ASP A 184 8.54 -2.22 2.32
N GLU A 185 8.62 -3.46 2.82
CA GLU A 185 9.35 -3.85 4.04
C GLU A 185 9.02 -2.99 5.28
N PRO A 186 7.75 -2.83 5.67
CA PRO A 186 7.34 -1.86 6.70
C PRO A 186 7.86 -2.19 8.10
N THR A 187 8.36 -3.39 8.36
CA THR A 187 8.87 -3.86 9.65
C THR A 187 10.39 -3.98 9.71
N ALA A 188 11.12 -3.75 8.60
CA ALA A 188 12.55 -4.01 8.50
C ALA A 188 13.42 -3.24 9.53
N ALA A 189 12.98 -2.03 9.94
CA ALA A 189 13.68 -1.21 10.93
C ALA A 189 13.14 -1.37 12.37
N LEU A 190 12.25 -2.35 12.61
CA LEU A 190 11.56 -2.54 13.89
C LEU A 190 12.03 -3.81 14.60
N ASP A 191 12.09 -3.76 15.94
CA ASP A 191 12.14 -4.97 16.75
C ASP A 191 10.83 -5.77 16.62
N SER A 192 10.84 -7.04 17.02
CA SER A 192 9.70 -7.95 16.86
C SER A 192 8.40 -7.44 17.48
N LYS A 193 8.47 -6.80 18.65
CA LYS A 193 7.29 -6.27 19.34
C LYS A 193 6.73 -5.06 18.60
N SER A 194 7.59 -4.10 18.28
CA SER A 194 7.21 -2.89 17.53
C SER A 194 6.71 -3.22 16.13
N GLY A 195 7.31 -4.20 15.46
CA GLY A 195 6.86 -4.68 14.15
C GLY A 195 5.44 -5.24 14.23
N ARG A 196 5.15 -6.09 15.21
CA ARG A 196 3.82 -6.66 15.43
C ARG A 196 2.77 -5.57 15.73
N GLU A 197 3.08 -4.60 16.59
CA GLU A 197 2.16 -3.50 16.93
C GLU A 197 1.77 -2.68 15.68
N VAL A 198 2.74 -2.37 14.82
CA VAL A 198 2.51 -1.65 13.55
C VAL A 198 1.65 -2.47 12.59
N VAL A 199 1.94 -3.75 12.45
CA VAL A 199 1.20 -4.64 11.54
C VAL A 199 -0.24 -4.84 12.02
N ASN A 200 -0.46 -4.98 13.33
CA ASN A 200 -1.80 -5.03 13.92
C ASN A 200 -2.58 -3.73 13.67
N LEU A 201 -1.91 -2.57 13.73
CA LEU A 201 -2.53 -1.29 13.38
C LEU A 201 -2.95 -1.26 11.90
N MET A 202 -2.08 -1.70 10.99
CA MET A 202 -2.41 -1.78 9.56
C MET A 202 -3.61 -2.73 9.32
N GLN A 203 -3.63 -3.90 9.97
CA GLN A 203 -4.74 -4.85 9.89
C GLN A 203 -6.05 -4.23 10.42
N LYS A 204 -5.98 -3.48 11.53
CA LYS A 204 -7.14 -2.75 12.07
C LYS A 204 -7.66 -1.73 11.05
N PHE A 205 -6.78 -0.96 10.41
CA PHE A 205 -7.15 -0.03 9.36
C PHE A 205 -7.83 -0.73 8.16
N ALA A 206 -7.30 -1.87 7.72
CA ALA A 206 -7.92 -2.64 6.64
C ALA A 206 -9.36 -3.04 7.01
N LYS A 207 -9.55 -3.60 8.21
CA LYS A 207 -10.86 -4.10 8.67
C LYS A 207 -11.87 -3.00 8.96
N GLU A 208 -11.46 -1.90 9.60
CA GLU A 208 -12.39 -0.84 10.06
C GLU A 208 -12.68 0.20 8.97
N GLN A 209 -11.72 0.48 8.09
CA GLN A 209 -11.84 1.50 7.05
C GLN A 209 -12.05 0.93 5.63
N GLY A 210 -12.07 -0.40 5.49
CA GLY A 210 -12.16 -1.05 4.19
C GLY A 210 -10.93 -0.81 3.30
N CYS A 211 -9.77 -0.51 3.89
CA CYS A 211 -8.53 -0.24 3.19
C CYS A 211 -7.89 -1.55 2.71
N THR A 212 -7.55 -1.61 1.44
CA THR A 212 -6.80 -2.75 0.86
C THR A 212 -5.32 -2.58 1.12
N ILE A 213 -4.62 -3.64 1.52
CA ILE A 213 -3.18 -3.58 1.82
C ILE A 213 -2.43 -4.59 0.95
N LEU A 214 -1.44 -4.11 0.21
CA LEU A 214 -0.40 -4.95 -0.37
C LEU A 214 0.92 -4.66 0.34
N LEU A 215 1.47 -5.68 0.97
CA LEU A 215 2.68 -5.60 1.78
C LEU A 215 3.75 -6.52 1.20
N VAL A 216 4.91 -5.96 0.86
CA VAL A 216 6.11 -6.72 0.49
C VAL A 216 6.94 -6.95 1.73
N THR A 217 7.27 -8.20 2.03
CA THR A 217 8.15 -8.54 3.15
C THR A 217 8.80 -9.91 2.98
N HIS A 218 9.93 -10.10 3.66
CA HIS A 218 10.56 -11.40 3.92
C HIS A 218 10.43 -11.82 5.40
N ASP A 219 9.71 -11.05 6.20
CA ASP A 219 9.50 -11.33 7.63
C ASP A 219 8.37 -12.33 7.85
N ASN A 220 8.71 -13.59 8.09
CA ASN A 220 7.74 -14.65 8.32
C ASN A 220 6.89 -14.46 9.58
N ARG A 221 7.31 -13.56 10.51
CA ARG A 221 6.60 -13.32 11.79
C ARG A 221 5.27 -12.57 11.62
N ILE A 222 5.01 -12.01 10.44
CA ILE A 222 3.82 -11.20 10.18
C ILE A 222 2.92 -11.78 9.08
N LEU A 223 3.22 -12.97 8.57
CA LEU A 223 2.44 -13.59 7.50
C LEU A 223 1.00 -13.95 7.91
N ASP A 224 0.77 -14.13 9.20
CA ASP A 224 -0.53 -14.50 9.78
C ASP A 224 -1.62 -13.43 9.66
N ILE A 225 -1.26 -12.18 9.32
CA ILE A 225 -2.27 -11.14 9.07
C ILE A 225 -2.86 -11.17 7.66
N ALA A 226 -2.23 -11.88 6.74
CA ALA A 226 -2.62 -11.90 5.33
C ALA A 226 -3.85 -12.77 5.09
N ASP A 227 -4.78 -12.26 4.30
CA ASP A 227 -5.86 -13.06 3.73
C ASP A 227 -5.31 -13.98 2.62
N ARG A 228 -4.24 -13.51 1.93
CA ARG A 228 -3.56 -14.26 0.87
C ARG A 228 -2.08 -13.89 0.80
N ILE A 229 -1.25 -14.90 0.51
CA ILE A 229 0.18 -14.73 0.25
C ILE A 229 0.44 -15.02 -1.23
N VAL A 230 1.20 -14.13 -1.87
CA VAL A 230 1.64 -14.25 -3.27
C VAL A 230 3.15 -14.39 -3.28
N TYR A 231 3.65 -15.40 -3.96
CA TYR A 231 5.08 -15.60 -4.11
C TYR A 231 5.57 -15.05 -5.45
N MET A 232 6.70 -14.34 -5.43
CA MET A 232 7.31 -13.76 -6.61
C MET A 232 8.76 -14.18 -6.75
N GLU A 233 9.12 -14.74 -7.89
CA GLU A 233 10.48 -15.19 -8.21
C GLU A 233 10.80 -14.86 -9.68
N ASP A 234 12.01 -14.41 -9.96
CA ASP A 234 12.53 -14.10 -11.30
C ASP A 234 11.55 -13.27 -12.17
N GLY A 235 10.88 -12.30 -11.54
CA GLY A 235 9.96 -11.40 -12.23
C GLY A 235 8.59 -12.00 -12.56
N LYS A 236 8.23 -13.15 -12.00
CA LYS A 236 6.95 -13.84 -12.20
C LYS A 236 6.24 -14.10 -10.88
N LEU A 237 4.92 -14.19 -10.92
CA LEU A 237 4.13 -14.71 -9.80
C LEU A 237 3.98 -16.23 -9.92
N ALA A 238 4.06 -16.92 -8.77
CA ALA A 238 3.91 -18.37 -8.65
C ALA A 238 2.63 -18.70 -7.86
#